data_5359bbb3f0a8477aa0890e5b6fbea7f7
#
_entry.id   5359bbb3f0a8477aa0890e5b6fbea7f7
#
_cell.length_a   1.000
_cell.length_b   1.000
_cell.length_c   1.000
_cell.angle_alpha   90.00
_cell.angle_beta   90.00
_cell.angle_gamma   90.00
#
_symmetry.space_group_name_H-M   'P 1'
#
loop_
_entity.id
_entity.type
_entity.pdbx_description
1 polymer ?
#
loop_
_entity_poly.entity_id
_entity_poly.type
_entity_poly.pdbx_seq_one_letter_code
_entity_poly.pdbx_strand_id
1 'polypeptide(L)'
;MTDVATRVESTGFYAGPFLELKKNIPSLSSGIAQQIWILWSTHPSDQKLTSLLDEGSRLVQDQQLNRAIDVFSEAIELDPTWAEAWNKRATVFYMVGEFQKSQDDIDKVLELEERHFGALAGQGMVNIKLKNYDKAKRSYQKAQEIYPAMKSSKVMIEQIEELIKRQSI
;
A
#
# COMPACT_ATOMS: atom_id res chain seq x y z
N MET A 1 18.02 -16.73 -11.09
CA MET A 1 16.67 -16.43 -11.64
C MET A 1 15.68 -17.27 -10.86
N THR A 2 15.23 -16.77 -9.71
CA THR A 2 14.14 -17.40 -8.96
C THR A 2 12.85 -16.92 -9.59
N ASP A 3 12.17 -17.87 -10.21
CA ASP A 3 10.96 -17.73 -10.99
C ASP A 3 9.86 -17.00 -10.19
N VAL A 4 9.22 -16.01 -10.80
CA VAL A 4 8.02 -15.33 -10.29
C VAL A 4 6.93 -16.37 -9.94
N ALA A 5 6.90 -17.49 -10.64
CA ALA A 5 6.01 -18.62 -10.35
C ALA A 5 6.20 -19.21 -8.94
N THR A 6 7.44 -19.28 -8.44
CA THR A 6 7.72 -19.83 -7.09
C THR A 6 7.22 -18.92 -5.97
N ARG A 7 7.05 -17.62 -6.22
CA ARG A 7 6.48 -16.66 -5.26
C ARG A 7 4.95 -16.69 -5.24
N VAL A 8 4.32 -16.99 -6.38
CA VAL A 8 2.86 -17.19 -6.47
C VAL A 8 2.41 -18.42 -5.68
N GLU A 9 3.24 -19.47 -5.61
CA GLU A 9 2.94 -20.64 -4.77
C GLU A 9 3.10 -20.36 -3.27
N SER A 10 3.96 -19.40 -2.88
CA SER A 10 4.03 -18.91 -1.50
C SER A 10 2.80 -18.07 -1.10
N THR A 11 2.00 -17.57 -2.06
CA THR A 11 0.74 -16.86 -1.81
C THR A 11 -0.32 -17.75 -1.14
N GLY A 12 -0.22 -19.06 -1.23
CA GLY A 12 -1.07 -19.99 -0.49
C GLY A 12 -0.93 -19.85 1.03
N PHE A 13 0.27 -19.58 1.51
CA PHE A 13 0.54 -19.37 2.94
C PHE A 13 -0.07 -18.05 3.46
N TYR A 14 -0.17 -17.03 2.60
CA TYR A 14 -0.76 -15.72 2.95
C TYR A 14 -2.26 -15.62 2.65
N ALA A 15 -2.88 -16.62 2.03
CA ALA A 15 -4.31 -16.59 1.72
C ALA A 15 -5.18 -16.59 3.00
N GLY A 16 -4.75 -17.30 4.05
CA GLY A 16 -5.49 -17.44 5.31
C GLY A 16 -5.85 -16.11 5.96
N PRO A 17 -4.88 -15.21 6.27
CA PRO A 17 -5.16 -13.92 6.88
C PRO A 17 -6.12 -13.04 6.07
N PHE A 18 -6.02 -13.05 4.74
CA PHE A 18 -6.93 -12.28 3.87
C PHE A 18 -8.35 -12.85 3.87
N LEU A 19 -8.51 -14.17 3.91
CA LEU A 19 -9.82 -14.81 4.02
C LEU A 19 -10.48 -14.48 5.37
N GLU A 20 -9.70 -14.48 6.46
CA GLU A 20 -10.18 -14.09 7.77
C GLU A 20 -10.54 -12.59 7.83
N LEU A 21 -9.75 -11.73 7.19
CA LEU A 21 -10.02 -10.30 7.11
C LEU A 21 -11.37 -10.00 6.42
N LYS A 22 -11.67 -10.74 5.35
CA LYS A 22 -12.94 -10.62 4.60
C LYS A 22 -14.17 -11.03 5.41
N LYS A 23 -14.03 -11.89 6.42
CA LYS A 23 -15.15 -12.26 7.31
C LYS A 23 -15.67 -11.09 8.14
N ASN A 24 -14.93 -9.98 8.17
CA ASN A 24 -15.31 -8.72 8.81
C ASN A 24 -15.79 -8.90 10.27
N ILE A 25 -15.05 -9.68 11.06
CA ILE A 25 -15.28 -9.81 12.49
C ILE A 25 -14.62 -8.62 13.20
N PRO A 26 -15.39 -7.64 13.72
CA PRO A 26 -14.83 -6.36 14.19
C PRO A 26 -13.74 -6.50 15.24
N SER A 27 -13.87 -7.47 16.15
CA SER A 27 -12.90 -7.71 17.23
C SER A 27 -11.57 -8.30 16.74
N LEU A 28 -11.51 -8.90 15.56
CA LEU A 28 -10.33 -9.57 15.01
C LEU A 28 -9.70 -8.82 13.84
N SER A 29 -10.49 -8.04 13.10
CA SER A 29 -10.07 -7.44 11.83
C SER A 29 -8.83 -6.55 11.95
N SER A 30 -8.71 -5.75 13.03
CA SER A 30 -7.53 -4.89 13.23
C SER A 30 -6.26 -5.69 13.51
N GLY A 31 -6.36 -6.76 14.33
CA GLY A 31 -5.22 -7.65 14.62
C GLY A 31 -4.76 -8.40 13.39
N ILE A 32 -5.70 -8.88 12.56
CA ILE A 32 -5.39 -9.57 11.31
C ILE A 32 -4.72 -8.61 10.31
N ALA A 33 -5.25 -7.39 10.17
CA ALA A 33 -4.64 -6.37 9.31
C ALA A 33 -3.21 -6.04 9.77
N GLN A 34 -2.98 -5.94 11.07
CA GLN A 34 -1.63 -5.73 11.62
C GLN A 34 -0.69 -6.90 11.32
N GLN A 35 -1.15 -8.13 11.42
CA GLN A 35 -0.35 -9.31 11.03
C GLN A 35 0.04 -9.26 9.54
N ILE A 36 -0.89 -8.88 8.65
CA ILE A 36 -0.62 -8.70 7.22
C ILE A 36 0.45 -7.62 7.02
N TRP A 37 0.36 -6.48 7.72
CA TRP A 37 1.37 -5.42 7.65
C TRP A 37 2.75 -5.90 8.09
N ILE A 38 2.84 -6.67 9.17
CA ILE A 38 4.12 -7.25 9.64
C ILE A 38 4.70 -8.18 8.57
N LEU A 39 3.87 -9.03 7.95
CA LEU A 39 4.31 -9.93 6.88
C LEU A 39 4.84 -9.17 5.66
N TRP A 40 4.19 -8.09 5.26
CA TRP A 40 4.66 -7.25 4.15
C TRP A 40 5.94 -6.50 4.47
N SER A 41 6.07 -5.99 5.71
CA SER A 41 7.20 -5.17 6.15
C SER A 41 8.44 -5.97 6.54
N THR A 42 8.32 -7.31 6.62
CA THR A 42 9.44 -8.20 6.94
C THR A 42 9.87 -8.95 5.69
N HIS A 43 11.10 -8.74 5.24
CA HIS A 43 11.60 -9.46 4.09
C HIS A 43 11.79 -10.95 4.43
N PRO A 44 11.28 -11.89 3.60
CA PRO A 44 11.19 -13.31 3.96
C PRO A 44 12.54 -14.01 4.12
N SER A 45 13.61 -13.49 3.54
CA SER A 45 14.93 -14.17 3.49
C SER A 45 16.13 -13.23 3.73
N ASP A 46 15.93 -11.92 3.80
CA ASP A 46 17.03 -10.96 3.94
C ASP A 46 16.77 -9.92 5.04
N GLN A 47 17.46 -10.10 6.17
CA GLN A 47 17.39 -9.20 7.31
C GLN A 47 17.91 -7.79 6.98
N LYS A 48 18.86 -7.64 6.05
CA LYS A 48 19.37 -6.34 5.63
C LYS A 48 18.26 -5.52 4.98
N LEU A 49 17.45 -6.14 4.13
CA LEU A 49 16.31 -5.48 3.47
C LEU A 49 15.28 -5.01 4.49
N THR A 50 14.95 -5.83 5.48
CA THR A 50 14.06 -5.42 6.58
C THR A 50 14.65 -4.22 7.34
N SER A 51 15.96 -4.23 7.61
CA SER A 51 16.64 -3.11 8.30
C SER A 51 16.62 -1.82 7.48
N LEU A 52 16.75 -1.89 6.16
CA LEU A 52 16.59 -0.73 5.27
C LEU A 52 15.18 -0.13 5.34
N LEU A 53 14.13 -0.97 5.37
CA LEU A 53 12.77 -0.48 5.54
C LEU A 53 12.57 0.23 6.87
N ASP A 54 13.12 -0.32 7.95
CA ASP A 54 13.07 0.27 9.28
C ASP A 54 13.84 1.59 9.33
N GLU A 55 15.02 1.67 8.70
CA GLU A 55 15.81 2.90 8.58
C GLU A 55 15.03 3.97 7.81
N GLY A 56 14.52 3.64 6.63
CA GLY A 56 13.71 4.57 5.83
C GLY A 56 12.49 5.07 6.60
N SER A 57 11.83 4.18 7.37
CA SER A 57 10.67 4.54 8.19
C SER A 57 11.04 5.52 9.33
N ARG A 58 12.19 5.35 9.96
CA ARG A 58 12.73 6.32 10.95
C ARG A 58 13.02 7.66 10.31
N LEU A 59 13.65 7.66 9.12
CA LEU A 59 13.93 8.90 8.39
C LEU A 59 12.64 9.66 8.04
N VAL A 60 11.55 8.95 7.73
CA VAL A 60 10.23 9.59 7.52
C VAL A 60 9.73 10.23 8.83
N GLN A 61 9.84 9.56 9.97
CA GLN A 61 9.46 10.11 11.28
C GLN A 61 10.27 11.36 11.62
N ASP A 62 11.56 11.36 11.26
CA ASP A 62 12.49 12.49 11.46
C ASP A 62 12.34 13.58 10.38
N GLN A 63 11.33 13.49 9.51
CA GLN A 63 11.08 14.43 8.39
C GLN A 63 12.23 14.53 7.38
N GLN A 64 13.13 13.55 7.33
CA GLN A 64 14.24 13.48 6.39
C GLN A 64 13.80 12.77 5.09
N LEU A 65 12.78 13.32 4.43
CA LEU A 65 12.02 12.66 3.37
C LEU A 65 12.87 12.29 2.15
N ASN A 66 13.82 13.16 1.73
CA ASN A 66 14.68 12.85 0.60
C ASN A 66 15.60 11.65 0.90
N ARG A 67 16.17 11.59 2.10
CA ARG A 67 16.99 10.45 2.52
C ARG A 67 16.17 9.16 2.64
N ALA A 68 14.92 9.25 3.08
CA ALA A 68 14.03 8.10 3.09
C ALA A 68 13.78 7.56 1.68
N ILE A 69 13.60 8.45 0.68
CA ILE A 69 13.48 8.05 -0.73
C ILE A 69 14.73 7.29 -1.19
N ASP A 70 15.93 7.78 -0.84
CA ASP A 70 17.19 7.12 -1.23
C ASP A 70 17.30 5.71 -0.61
N VAL A 71 16.98 5.57 0.69
CA VAL A 71 17.02 4.27 1.39
C VAL A 71 15.99 3.29 0.84
N PHE A 72 14.76 3.73 0.58
CA PHE A 72 13.75 2.86 -0.04
C PHE A 72 14.13 2.51 -1.48
N SER A 73 14.80 3.40 -2.21
CA SER A 73 15.31 3.11 -3.54
C SER A 73 16.41 2.05 -3.52
N GLU A 74 17.33 2.10 -2.54
CA GLU A 74 18.31 1.02 -2.33
C GLU A 74 17.63 -0.32 -2.06
N ALA A 75 16.60 -0.35 -1.22
CA ALA A 75 15.85 -1.59 -0.97
C ALA A 75 15.19 -2.15 -2.23
N ILE A 76 14.64 -1.28 -3.09
CA ILE A 76 14.03 -1.66 -4.37
C ILE A 76 15.09 -2.17 -5.36
N GLU A 77 16.27 -1.56 -5.42
CA GLU A 77 17.37 -2.02 -6.27
C GLU A 77 17.85 -3.41 -5.86
N LEU A 78 17.93 -3.69 -4.56
CA LEU A 78 18.33 -4.99 -4.03
C LEU A 78 17.28 -6.08 -4.23
N ASP A 79 15.99 -5.77 -4.06
CA ASP A 79 14.88 -6.67 -4.40
C ASP A 79 13.69 -5.91 -5.02
N PRO A 80 13.64 -5.75 -6.33
CA PRO A 80 12.56 -5.07 -7.02
C PRO A 80 11.21 -5.82 -6.95
N THR A 81 11.20 -7.05 -6.42
CA THR A 81 9.99 -7.86 -6.25
C THR A 81 9.36 -7.72 -4.88
N TRP A 82 9.97 -6.94 -3.97
CA TRP A 82 9.41 -6.69 -2.65
C TRP A 82 8.44 -5.51 -2.66
N ALA A 83 7.15 -5.80 -2.71
CA ALA A 83 6.08 -4.81 -2.87
C ALA A 83 6.12 -3.70 -1.79
N GLU A 84 6.44 -4.02 -0.53
CA GLU A 84 6.42 -3.04 0.56
C GLU A 84 7.50 -1.96 0.41
N ALA A 85 8.65 -2.25 -0.20
CA ALA A 85 9.66 -1.23 -0.47
C ALA A 85 9.13 -0.14 -1.42
N TRP A 86 8.42 -0.53 -2.48
CA TRP A 86 7.73 0.38 -3.39
C TRP A 86 6.62 1.16 -2.67
N ASN A 87 5.82 0.49 -1.82
CA ASN A 87 4.75 1.13 -1.06
C ASN A 87 5.29 2.21 -0.11
N LYS A 88 6.40 1.95 0.58
CA LYS A 88 7.05 2.93 1.45
C LYS A 88 7.54 4.14 0.66
N ARG A 89 8.20 3.93 -0.48
CA ARG A 89 8.68 5.04 -1.32
C ARG A 89 7.51 5.84 -1.91
N ALA A 90 6.46 5.18 -2.37
CA ALA A 90 5.24 5.82 -2.85
C ALA A 90 4.64 6.77 -1.80
N THR A 91 4.60 6.34 -0.54
CA THR A 91 4.11 7.16 0.56
C THR A 91 4.94 8.44 0.72
N VAL A 92 6.27 8.34 0.63
CA VAL A 92 7.14 9.52 0.74
C VAL A 92 7.00 10.43 -0.47
N PHE A 93 6.89 9.90 -1.69
CA PHE A 93 6.60 10.70 -2.88
C PHE A 93 5.28 11.48 -2.74
N TYR A 94 4.24 10.86 -2.17
CA TYR A 94 2.99 11.58 -1.87
C TYR A 94 3.24 12.72 -0.88
N MET A 95 4.01 12.49 0.19
CA MET A 95 4.32 13.50 1.22
C MET A 95 5.08 14.71 0.66
N VAL A 96 5.97 14.50 -0.30
CA VAL A 96 6.73 15.59 -0.95
C VAL A 96 6.00 16.20 -2.15
N GLY A 97 4.79 15.75 -2.46
CA GLY A 97 3.96 16.29 -3.56
C GLY A 97 4.27 15.73 -4.95
N GLU A 98 5.12 14.73 -5.05
CA GLU A 98 5.47 14.04 -6.29
C GLU A 98 4.42 12.97 -6.63
N PHE A 99 3.18 13.43 -6.87
CA PHE A 99 2.01 12.54 -6.98
C PHE A 99 2.11 11.54 -8.13
N GLN A 100 2.73 11.91 -9.25
CA GLN A 100 2.90 10.98 -10.37
C GLN A 100 3.89 9.87 -10.00
N LYS A 101 5.03 10.18 -9.38
CA LYS A 101 5.99 9.17 -8.93
C LYS A 101 5.36 8.24 -7.88
N SER A 102 4.54 8.83 -6.98
CA SER A 102 3.77 8.03 -6.02
C SER A 102 2.82 7.05 -6.73
N GLN A 103 2.12 7.50 -7.78
CA GLN A 103 1.22 6.64 -8.56
C GLN A 103 1.99 5.52 -9.27
N ASP A 104 3.14 5.82 -9.87
CA ASP A 104 3.97 4.85 -10.59
C ASP A 104 4.45 3.74 -9.64
N ASP A 105 4.92 4.11 -8.44
CA ASP A 105 5.31 3.14 -7.42
C ASP A 105 4.12 2.31 -6.90
N ILE A 106 2.95 2.93 -6.69
CA ILE A 106 1.72 2.22 -6.29
C ILE A 106 1.30 1.21 -7.35
N ASP A 107 1.36 1.57 -8.62
CA ASP A 107 1.03 0.66 -9.71
C ASP A 107 1.95 -0.56 -9.68
N LYS A 108 3.25 -0.37 -9.33
CA LYS A 108 4.19 -1.48 -9.13
C LYS A 108 3.85 -2.34 -7.90
N VAL A 109 3.43 -1.73 -6.79
CA VAL A 109 2.94 -2.49 -5.63
C VAL A 109 1.78 -3.39 -6.02
N LEU A 110 0.78 -2.86 -6.73
CA LEU A 110 -0.43 -3.59 -7.09
C LEU A 110 -0.19 -4.65 -8.17
N GLU A 111 0.85 -4.51 -8.99
CA GLU A 111 1.34 -5.58 -9.88
C GLU A 111 1.92 -6.76 -9.09
N LEU A 112 2.66 -6.47 -8.00
CA LEU A 112 3.32 -7.47 -7.16
C LEU A 112 2.40 -8.09 -6.11
N GLU A 113 1.47 -7.31 -5.54
CA GLU A 113 0.47 -7.73 -4.55
C GLU A 113 -0.83 -6.95 -4.76
N GLU A 114 -1.73 -7.51 -5.55
CA GLU A 114 -3.02 -6.89 -5.90
C GLU A 114 -3.95 -6.66 -4.69
N ARG A 115 -3.73 -7.41 -3.59
CA ARG A 115 -4.50 -7.30 -2.34
C ARG A 115 -3.91 -6.28 -1.36
N HIS A 116 -2.92 -5.51 -1.77
CA HIS A 116 -2.28 -4.53 -0.89
C HIS A 116 -3.22 -3.37 -0.58
N PHE A 117 -4.08 -3.54 0.43
CA PHE A 117 -5.14 -2.57 0.77
C PHE A 117 -4.59 -1.19 1.15
N GLY A 118 -3.38 -1.10 1.69
CA GLY A 118 -2.70 0.18 1.94
C GLY A 118 -2.32 0.90 0.65
N ALA A 119 -1.79 0.19 -0.34
CA ALA A 119 -1.47 0.76 -1.65
C ALA A 119 -2.74 1.19 -2.40
N LEU A 120 -3.82 0.41 -2.31
CA LEU A 120 -5.12 0.78 -2.87
C LEU A 120 -5.66 2.07 -2.23
N ALA A 121 -5.56 2.22 -0.90
CA ALA A 121 -5.93 3.46 -0.23
C ALA A 121 -5.01 4.63 -0.65
N GLY A 122 -3.71 4.40 -0.74
CA GLY A 122 -2.73 5.36 -1.27
C GLY A 122 -3.05 5.79 -2.71
N GLN A 123 -3.43 4.85 -3.57
CA GLN A 123 -3.90 5.14 -4.93
C GLN A 123 -5.13 6.07 -4.92
N GLY A 124 -6.07 5.84 -4.00
CA GLY A 124 -7.20 6.72 -3.78
C GLY A 124 -6.77 8.14 -3.42
N MET A 125 -5.85 8.28 -2.47
CA MET A 125 -5.31 9.57 -2.03
C MET A 125 -4.61 10.32 -3.17
N VAL A 126 -3.75 9.66 -3.92
CA VAL A 126 -3.04 10.24 -5.07
C VAL A 126 -4.03 10.71 -6.12
N ASN A 127 -5.03 9.90 -6.46
CA ASN A 127 -6.01 10.25 -7.49
C ASN A 127 -6.95 11.39 -7.07
N ILE A 128 -7.20 11.61 -5.77
CA ILE A 128 -7.85 12.83 -5.30
C ILE A 128 -6.98 14.05 -5.61
N LYS A 129 -5.66 14.00 -5.34
CA LYS A 129 -4.73 15.11 -5.65
C LYS A 129 -4.64 15.38 -7.15
N LEU A 130 -4.71 14.35 -7.96
CA LEU A 130 -4.74 14.43 -9.43
C LEU A 130 -6.13 14.76 -9.99
N LYS A 131 -7.14 14.95 -9.14
CA LYS A 131 -8.55 15.22 -9.49
C LYS A 131 -9.22 14.10 -10.30
N ASN A 132 -8.70 12.88 -10.23
CA ASN A 132 -9.25 11.68 -10.86
C ASN A 132 -10.23 10.98 -9.89
N TYR A 133 -11.33 11.65 -9.55
CA TYR A 133 -12.22 11.22 -8.46
C TYR A 133 -12.86 9.85 -8.67
N ASP A 134 -13.23 9.50 -9.90
CA ASP A 134 -13.78 8.17 -10.18
C ASP A 134 -12.74 7.06 -9.96
N LYS A 135 -11.47 7.28 -10.33
CA LYS A 135 -10.38 6.34 -10.06
C LYS A 135 -10.13 6.24 -8.56
N ALA A 136 -10.12 7.38 -7.85
CA ALA A 136 -9.97 7.42 -6.41
C ALA A 136 -11.05 6.60 -5.69
N LYS A 137 -12.33 6.78 -6.06
CA LYS A 137 -13.46 6.03 -5.51
C LYS A 137 -13.29 4.53 -5.72
N ARG A 138 -12.97 4.10 -6.96
CA ARG A 138 -12.75 2.68 -7.26
C ARG A 138 -11.61 2.07 -6.44
N SER A 139 -10.54 2.81 -6.21
CA SER A 139 -9.41 2.35 -5.41
C SER A 139 -9.80 2.09 -3.95
N TYR A 140 -10.54 3.01 -3.34
CA TYR A 140 -11.05 2.81 -1.98
C TYR A 140 -12.09 1.69 -1.89
N GLN A 141 -12.95 1.51 -2.90
CA GLN A 141 -13.90 0.39 -2.96
C GLN A 141 -13.17 -0.95 -2.98
N LYS A 142 -12.12 -1.09 -3.82
CA LYS A 142 -11.27 -2.30 -3.83
C LYS A 142 -10.58 -2.54 -2.48
N ALA A 143 -10.05 -1.49 -1.84
CA ALA A 143 -9.47 -1.61 -0.51
C ALA A 143 -10.49 -2.13 0.50
N GLN A 144 -11.74 -1.66 0.44
CA GLN A 144 -12.83 -2.08 1.31
C GLN A 144 -13.30 -3.52 1.04
N GLU A 145 -13.24 -3.98 -0.21
CA GLU A 145 -13.54 -5.38 -0.56
C GLU A 145 -12.54 -6.36 0.08
N ILE A 146 -11.28 -5.94 0.22
CA ILE A 146 -10.23 -6.74 0.85
C ILE A 146 -10.29 -6.63 2.37
N TYR A 147 -10.48 -5.41 2.87
CA TYR A 147 -10.55 -5.08 4.28
C TYR A 147 -11.86 -4.32 4.61
N PRO A 148 -13.01 -5.01 4.78
CA PRO A 148 -14.31 -4.35 4.99
C PRO A 148 -14.38 -3.46 6.23
N ALA A 149 -13.61 -3.78 7.29
CA ALA A 149 -13.53 -2.97 8.50
C ALA A 149 -12.67 -1.69 8.36
N MET A 150 -12.08 -1.44 7.19
CA MET A 150 -11.25 -0.25 6.94
C MET A 150 -12.11 1.02 6.91
N LYS A 151 -12.32 1.62 8.09
CA LYS A 151 -13.20 2.80 8.26
C LYS A 151 -12.80 3.98 7.38
N SER A 152 -11.49 4.19 7.17
CA SER A 152 -10.99 5.27 6.32
C SER A 152 -11.49 5.18 4.89
N SER A 153 -11.54 3.99 4.30
CA SER A 153 -12.05 3.79 2.94
C SER A 153 -13.52 4.19 2.80
N LYS A 154 -14.36 3.82 3.76
CA LYS A 154 -15.78 4.19 3.75
C LYS A 154 -15.97 5.71 3.78
N VAL A 155 -15.30 6.38 4.72
CA VAL A 155 -15.37 7.85 4.84
C VAL A 155 -14.88 8.54 3.57
N MET A 156 -13.78 8.06 2.98
CA MET A 156 -13.24 8.63 1.76
C MET A 156 -14.15 8.44 0.56
N ILE A 157 -14.84 7.30 0.44
CA ILE A 157 -15.82 7.08 -0.64
C ILE A 157 -16.94 8.12 -0.55
N GLU A 158 -17.51 8.32 0.64
CA GLU A 158 -18.58 9.31 0.87
C GLU A 158 -18.12 10.74 0.50
N GLN A 159 -16.91 11.14 0.92
CA GLN A 159 -16.34 12.45 0.59
C GLN A 159 -16.11 12.63 -0.92
N ILE A 160 -15.62 11.60 -1.60
CA ILE A 160 -15.40 11.64 -3.05
C ILE A 160 -16.73 11.78 -3.81
N GLU A 161 -17.76 11.08 -3.38
CA GLU A 161 -19.09 11.19 -3.98
C GLU A 161 -19.64 12.62 -3.90
N GLU A 162 -19.42 13.31 -2.77
CA GLU A 162 -19.78 14.72 -2.63
C GLU A 162 -18.94 15.62 -3.57
N LEU A 163 -17.66 15.33 -3.76
CA LEU A 163 -16.82 16.09 -4.70
C LEU A 163 -17.29 15.91 -6.15
N ILE A 164 -17.65 14.69 -6.55
CA ILE A 164 -18.18 14.39 -7.89
C ILE A 164 -19.49 15.16 -8.13
N LYS A 165 -20.40 15.12 -7.18
CA LYS A 165 -21.67 15.86 -7.27
C LYS A 165 -21.46 17.37 -7.48
N ARG A 166 -20.51 17.98 -6.74
CA ARG A 166 -20.21 19.41 -6.86
C ARG A 166 -19.63 19.82 -8.22
N GLN A 167 -18.97 18.89 -8.93
CA GLN A 167 -18.44 19.17 -10.27
C GLN A 167 -19.51 19.05 -11.37
N SER A 168 -20.65 18.41 -11.07
CA SER A 168 -21.72 18.17 -12.04
C SER A 168 -22.79 19.30 -12.07
N ILE A 169 -22.57 20.34 -11.28
CA ILE A 169 -23.43 21.56 -11.19
C ILE A 169 -22.72 22.73 -11.87
#